data_2d2dedd3d0660e62064f8a1109cf003e
#
_entry.id   2d2dedd3d0660e62064f8a1109cf003e
#
_cell.length_a   1.000
_cell.length_b   1.000
_cell.length_c   1.000
_cell.angle_alpha   90.00
_cell.angle_beta   90.00
_cell.angle_gamma   90.00
#
_symmetry.space_group_name_H-M   'P 1'
#
loop_
_entity.id
_entity.type
_entity.pdbx_description
1 polymer ?
#
loop_
_entity_poly.entity_id
_entity_poly.type
_entity_poly.pdbx_seq_one_letter_code
_entity_poly.pdbx_strand_id
1 'polypeptide(L)'
;ITRVWMDHGVWLFVTTKLYIDQTGDMDILFEKVPYFKDLQSERGTTHDEEWNTAYGKQQKVESGEVYFGTILEHILLQNLTAFYDVGEHNEMKLHGADWNDAMDMAWDNGESVAFTCAYAGNMNNIADCLENLERISGINRVEIASEMECLFSCGRDLYENADKKRKLLGSYTKKCAHNISGDTVIVRIDEIVRNLREKADWMMENIRKNEWITDGGDGWFNGYYDDHKNPVECCEKDRVRMM
;
A
#
# COMPACT_ATOMS: atom_id res chain seq x y z
N ILE A 1 -16.38 7.40 -12.44
CA ILE A 1 -15.28 7.79 -11.54
C ILE A 1 -14.99 6.58 -10.69
N THR A 2 -13.78 6.06 -10.82
CA THR A 2 -13.34 4.94 -9.99
C THR A 2 -12.97 5.50 -8.61
N ARG A 3 -13.68 5.09 -7.58
CA ARG A 3 -13.30 5.39 -6.20
C ARG A 3 -12.33 4.33 -5.72
N VAL A 4 -11.24 4.77 -5.14
CA VAL A 4 -10.23 3.86 -4.60
C VAL A 4 -10.37 3.85 -3.09
N TRP A 5 -10.87 2.74 -2.57
CA TRP A 5 -10.97 2.52 -1.14
C TRP A 5 -9.69 1.90 -0.59
N MET A 6 -9.29 2.33 0.57
CA MET A 6 -8.03 1.89 1.18
C MET A 6 -7.99 0.39 1.48
N ASP A 7 -9.13 -0.19 1.79
CA ASP A 7 -9.26 -1.62 2.07
C ASP A 7 -9.02 -2.51 0.84
N HIS A 8 -9.25 -2.02 -0.38
CA HIS A 8 -9.05 -2.82 -1.60
C HIS A 8 -7.64 -3.42 -1.70
N GLY A 9 -6.61 -2.65 -1.33
CA GLY A 9 -5.23 -3.13 -1.34
C GLY A 9 -4.95 -4.18 -0.27
N VAL A 10 -5.69 -4.19 0.84
CA VAL A 10 -5.58 -5.20 1.90
C VAL A 10 -6.12 -6.55 1.41
N TRP A 11 -7.29 -6.53 0.79
CA TRP A 11 -8.03 -7.75 0.46
C TRP A 11 -7.38 -8.61 -0.60
N LEU A 12 -6.65 -8.03 -1.54
CA LEU A 12 -5.98 -8.82 -2.59
C LEU A 12 -5.04 -9.86 -1.97
N PHE A 13 -4.14 -9.44 -1.09
CA PHE A 13 -3.21 -10.37 -0.45
C PHE A 13 -3.93 -11.33 0.50
N VAL A 14 -4.85 -10.84 1.33
CA VAL A 14 -5.60 -11.70 2.27
C VAL A 14 -6.33 -12.82 1.52
N THR A 15 -6.99 -12.50 0.40
CA THR A 15 -7.71 -13.48 -0.41
C THR A 15 -6.74 -14.48 -1.05
N THR A 16 -5.63 -14.00 -1.61
CA THR A 16 -4.61 -14.87 -2.22
C THR A 16 -3.99 -15.80 -1.17
N LYS A 17 -3.70 -15.27 0.02
CA LYS A 17 -3.16 -16.07 1.12
C LYS A 17 -4.14 -17.15 1.57
N LEU A 18 -5.42 -16.80 1.74
CA LEU A 18 -6.46 -17.80 2.07
C LEU A 18 -6.56 -18.91 1.02
N TYR A 19 -6.46 -18.56 -0.26
CA TYR A 19 -6.43 -19.54 -1.34
C TYR A 19 -5.22 -20.49 -1.20
N ILE A 20 -4.02 -19.91 -1.03
CA ILE A 20 -2.78 -20.70 -0.85
C ILE A 20 -2.89 -21.59 0.38
N ASP A 21 -3.37 -21.09 1.52
CA ASP A 21 -3.50 -21.82 2.76
C ASP A 21 -4.48 -23.02 2.62
N GLN A 22 -5.50 -22.90 1.78
CA GLN A 22 -6.50 -23.97 1.56
C GLN A 22 -6.08 -24.98 0.49
N THR A 23 -5.32 -24.56 -0.51
CA THR A 23 -5.02 -25.39 -1.68
C THR A 23 -3.57 -25.89 -1.71
N GLY A 24 -2.65 -25.16 -1.06
CA GLY A 24 -1.21 -25.37 -1.19
C GLY A 24 -0.64 -24.86 -2.52
N ASP A 25 -1.47 -24.27 -3.38
CA ASP A 25 -1.08 -23.79 -4.71
C ASP A 25 -0.38 -22.42 -4.60
N MET A 26 0.95 -22.44 -4.60
CA MET A 26 1.75 -21.23 -4.62
C MET A 26 2.02 -20.72 -6.05
N ASP A 27 1.74 -21.50 -7.08
CA ASP A 27 1.96 -21.12 -8.47
C ASP A 27 1.03 -19.96 -8.88
N ILE A 28 -0.10 -19.81 -8.18
CA ILE A 28 -1.02 -18.67 -8.31
C ILE A 28 -0.28 -17.32 -8.24
N LEU A 29 0.79 -17.22 -7.46
CA LEU A 29 1.59 -15.98 -7.34
C LEU A 29 2.24 -15.55 -8.66
N PHE A 30 2.45 -16.48 -9.58
CA PHE A 30 3.11 -16.25 -10.88
C PHE A 30 2.13 -16.12 -12.05
N GLU A 31 0.83 -16.31 -11.80
CA GLU A 31 -0.19 -16.07 -12.82
C GLU A 31 -0.15 -14.59 -13.25
N LYS A 32 -0.14 -14.37 -14.58
CA LYS A 32 -0.04 -13.04 -15.17
C LYS A 32 -1.41 -12.47 -15.45
N VAL A 33 -1.68 -11.28 -14.93
CA VAL A 33 -2.93 -10.54 -15.10
C VAL A 33 -2.64 -9.09 -15.50
N PRO A 34 -3.53 -8.44 -16.28
CA PRO A 34 -3.33 -7.05 -16.68
C PRO A 34 -3.69 -6.12 -15.53
N TYR A 35 -3.08 -4.94 -15.53
CA TYR A 35 -3.48 -3.84 -14.66
C TYR A 35 -4.67 -3.09 -15.24
N PHE A 36 -5.60 -2.69 -14.37
CA PHE A 36 -6.68 -1.79 -14.74
C PHE A 36 -6.16 -0.37 -14.97
N LYS A 37 -6.68 0.28 -16.01
CA LYS A 37 -6.33 1.65 -16.37
C LYS A 37 -7.59 2.42 -16.74
N ASP A 38 -7.69 3.65 -16.26
CA ASP A 38 -8.67 4.64 -16.66
C ASP A 38 -8.05 6.04 -16.73
N LEU A 39 -8.87 7.08 -16.71
CA LEU A 39 -8.42 8.48 -16.65
C LEU A 39 -7.60 8.79 -15.42
N GLN A 40 -7.78 8.03 -14.34
CA GLN A 40 -7.07 8.21 -13.09
C GLN A 40 -5.92 7.21 -13.00
N SER A 41 -4.73 7.71 -12.74
CA SER A 41 -3.63 6.89 -12.28
C SER A 41 -3.55 6.99 -10.75
N GLU A 42 -3.02 5.97 -10.14
CA GLU A 42 -2.75 5.93 -8.72
C GLU A 42 -3.87 6.45 -7.81
N ARG A 43 -4.61 5.52 -7.22
CA ARG A 43 -5.60 5.78 -6.17
C ARG A 43 -6.53 6.97 -6.44
N GLY A 44 -6.75 7.27 -7.70
CA GLY A 44 -7.66 8.33 -8.13
C GLY A 44 -7.17 9.75 -7.88
N THR A 45 -5.92 9.95 -7.51
CA THR A 45 -5.35 11.28 -7.18
C THR A 45 -4.60 11.93 -8.33
N THR A 46 -4.08 11.13 -9.27
CA THR A 46 -3.37 11.63 -10.47
C THR A 46 -4.20 11.32 -11.70
N HIS A 47 -4.26 12.26 -12.63
CA HIS A 47 -5.00 12.08 -13.88
C HIS A 47 -4.04 11.78 -15.02
N ASP A 48 -4.43 10.83 -15.87
CA ASP A 48 -3.79 10.58 -17.15
C ASP A 48 -4.46 11.42 -18.24
N GLU A 49 -3.88 12.56 -18.54
CA GLU A 49 -4.43 13.52 -19.52
C GLU A 49 -4.42 12.98 -20.96
N GLU A 50 -3.67 11.93 -21.24
CA GLU A 50 -3.60 11.28 -22.56
C GLU A 50 -4.61 10.13 -22.70
N TRP A 51 -5.20 9.66 -21.59
CA TRP A 51 -6.15 8.57 -21.62
C TRP A 51 -7.46 8.98 -22.29
N ASN A 52 -7.98 8.09 -23.11
CA ASN A 52 -9.30 8.21 -23.70
C ASN A 52 -9.94 6.82 -23.89
N THR A 53 -11.20 6.76 -24.25
CA THR A 53 -11.93 5.49 -24.40
C THR A 53 -11.37 4.54 -25.43
N ALA A 54 -10.65 5.03 -26.44
CA ALA A 54 -9.98 4.21 -27.45
C ALA A 54 -8.71 3.55 -26.91
N TYR A 55 -8.10 4.11 -25.86
CA TYR A 55 -6.99 3.48 -25.15
C TYR A 55 -7.41 2.13 -24.53
N GLY A 56 -8.63 2.06 -24.02
CA GLY A 56 -9.17 0.89 -23.33
C GLY A 56 -8.91 0.95 -21.80
N LYS A 57 -9.15 -0.16 -21.12
CA LYS A 57 -9.10 -0.24 -19.65
C LYS A 57 -7.94 -1.07 -19.10
N GLN A 58 -6.93 -1.31 -19.91
CA GLN A 58 -5.75 -2.07 -19.49
C GLN A 58 -4.50 -1.24 -19.67
N GLN A 59 -3.60 -1.28 -18.68
CA GLN A 59 -2.31 -0.60 -18.75
C GLN A 59 -1.52 -1.12 -19.94
N LYS A 60 -0.93 -0.20 -20.71
CA LYS A 60 -0.10 -0.51 -21.87
C LYS A 60 1.35 -0.12 -21.63
N VAL A 61 2.22 -0.78 -22.38
CA VAL A 61 3.62 -0.39 -22.54
C VAL A 61 3.77 0.60 -23.69
N GLU A 62 4.94 1.22 -23.82
CA GLU A 62 5.23 2.22 -24.86
C GLU A 62 4.97 1.70 -26.29
N SER A 63 5.10 0.39 -26.54
CA SER A 63 4.76 -0.22 -27.83
C SER A 63 3.26 -0.26 -28.13
N GLY A 64 2.40 0.03 -27.14
CA GLY A 64 0.95 -0.04 -27.24
C GLY A 64 0.35 -1.41 -26.88
N GLU A 65 1.18 -2.40 -26.56
CA GLU A 65 0.74 -3.71 -26.08
C GLU A 65 0.29 -3.65 -24.61
N VAL A 66 -0.63 -4.55 -24.22
CA VAL A 66 -1.09 -4.65 -22.84
C VAL A 66 0.02 -5.22 -21.96
N TYR A 67 0.29 -4.58 -20.83
CA TYR A 67 1.21 -5.08 -19.83
C TYR A 67 0.53 -6.10 -18.90
N PHE A 68 1.24 -7.19 -18.62
CA PHE A 68 0.80 -8.26 -17.73
C PHE A 68 1.84 -8.44 -16.60
N GLY A 69 1.47 -8.08 -15.39
CA GLY A 69 2.26 -8.38 -14.19
C GLY A 69 1.79 -9.67 -13.50
N THR A 70 2.62 -10.25 -12.67
CA THR A 70 2.24 -11.41 -11.85
C THR A 70 1.31 -10.97 -10.71
N ILE A 71 0.50 -11.89 -10.17
CA ILE A 71 -0.29 -11.63 -8.97
C ILE A 71 0.62 -11.18 -7.82
N LEU A 72 1.81 -11.75 -7.68
CA LEU A 72 2.80 -11.30 -6.71
C LEU A 72 3.22 -9.84 -6.94
N GLU A 73 3.44 -9.44 -8.19
CA GLU A 73 3.76 -8.04 -8.53
C GLU A 73 2.64 -7.10 -8.10
N HIS A 74 1.38 -7.46 -8.39
CA HIS A 74 0.21 -6.68 -7.96
C HIS A 74 0.13 -6.55 -6.42
N ILE A 75 0.37 -7.63 -5.70
CA ILE A 75 0.39 -7.65 -4.23
C ILE A 75 1.49 -6.72 -3.69
N LEU A 76 2.71 -6.84 -4.22
CA LEU A 76 3.84 -5.99 -3.82
C LEU A 76 3.55 -4.52 -4.13
N LEU A 77 3.04 -4.22 -5.31
CA LEU A 77 2.72 -2.85 -5.72
C LEU A 77 1.71 -2.21 -4.76
N GLN A 78 0.62 -2.88 -4.44
CA GLN A 78 -0.41 -2.33 -3.57
C GLN A 78 0.10 -2.06 -2.16
N ASN A 79 0.87 -2.98 -1.59
CA ASN A 79 1.39 -2.83 -0.24
C ASN A 79 2.52 -1.79 -0.17
N LEU A 80 3.41 -1.76 -1.15
CA LEU A 80 4.50 -0.79 -1.19
C LEU A 80 4.00 0.63 -1.45
N THR A 81 3.06 0.84 -2.38
CA THR A 81 2.48 2.18 -2.60
C THR A 81 1.74 2.68 -1.39
N ALA A 82 1.04 1.80 -0.67
CA ALA A 82 0.36 2.14 0.58
C ALA A 82 1.32 2.67 1.64
N PHE A 83 2.51 2.10 1.78
CA PHE A 83 3.54 2.58 2.71
C PHE A 83 3.97 4.04 2.45
N TYR A 84 3.92 4.49 1.19
CA TYR A 84 4.33 5.83 0.79
C TYR A 84 3.17 6.83 0.72
N ASP A 85 1.93 6.34 0.74
CA ASP A 85 0.71 7.15 0.62
C ASP A 85 0.19 7.57 2.00
N VAL A 86 0.91 8.51 2.60
CA VAL A 86 0.70 8.92 3.99
C VAL A 86 0.33 10.40 4.11
N GLY A 87 -0.39 10.73 5.18
CA GLY A 87 -0.68 12.09 5.59
C GLY A 87 0.46 12.74 6.39
N GLU A 88 0.13 13.73 7.20
CA GLU A 88 1.12 14.50 7.98
C GLU A 88 1.63 13.75 9.21
N HIS A 89 0.78 12.88 9.79
CA HIS A 89 1.15 12.03 10.93
C HIS A 89 1.92 10.78 10.51
N ASN A 90 2.16 10.64 9.19
CA ASN A 90 2.83 9.48 8.60
C ASN A 90 2.01 8.18 8.69
N GLU A 91 0.71 8.34 8.88
CA GLU A 91 -0.29 7.29 8.80
C GLU A 91 -0.95 7.29 7.41
N MET A 92 -1.55 6.19 7.02
CA MET A 92 -2.09 6.02 5.67
C MET A 92 -3.26 6.95 5.40
N LYS A 93 -3.26 7.61 4.22
CA LYS A 93 -4.38 8.43 3.77
C LYS A 93 -5.62 7.60 3.46
N LEU A 94 -6.78 8.12 3.81
CA LEU A 94 -8.07 7.47 3.58
C LEU A 94 -8.61 7.65 2.14
N HIS A 95 -8.25 8.70 1.43
CA HIS A 95 -8.73 8.99 0.06
C HIS A 95 -10.26 8.92 -0.11
N GLY A 96 -10.96 9.58 0.78
CA GLY A 96 -12.41 9.44 0.89
C GLY A 96 -12.79 8.26 1.77
N ALA A 97 -13.70 8.50 2.68
CA ALA A 97 -14.04 7.52 3.71
C ALA A 97 -15.33 6.73 3.38
N ASP A 98 -15.68 6.60 2.12
CA ASP A 98 -16.91 5.99 1.62
C ASP A 98 -17.17 4.55 2.10
N TRP A 99 -16.12 3.84 2.49
CA TRP A 99 -16.23 2.48 3.01
C TRP A 99 -16.81 2.42 4.43
N ASN A 100 -16.84 3.56 5.12
CA ASN A 100 -17.37 3.69 6.48
C ASN A 100 -18.13 5.02 6.62
N ASP A 101 -19.43 4.97 6.64
CA ASP A 101 -20.33 6.14 6.74
C ASP A 101 -20.08 7.00 7.99
N ALA A 102 -19.38 6.47 9.00
CA ALA A 102 -19.02 7.22 10.19
C ALA A 102 -17.78 8.12 10.02
N MET A 103 -17.13 8.09 8.84
CA MET A 103 -15.84 8.76 8.59
C MET A 103 -15.96 10.04 7.76
N ASP A 104 -17.14 10.67 7.69
CA ASP A 104 -17.36 11.93 6.95
C ASP A 104 -16.37 13.04 7.35
N MET A 105 -15.88 13.03 8.60
CA MET A 105 -14.93 14.01 9.12
C MET A 105 -13.49 13.81 8.58
N ALA A 106 -13.24 12.74 7.85
CA ALA A 106 -11.91 12.35 7.35
C ALA A 106 -11.88 12.21 5.82
N TRP A 107 -12.78 12.90 5.12
CA TRP A 107 -13.01 12.75 3.68
C TRP A 107 -11.84 13.19 2.80
N ASP A 108 -11.24 14.35 3.10
CA ASP A 108 -10.24 14.97 2.23
C ASP A 108 -8.80 14.66 2.64
N ASN A 109 -8.51 14.75 3.94
CA ASN A 109 -7.16 14.65 4.48
C ASN A 109 -7.03 13.62 5.61
N GLY A 110 -8.06 12.83 5.83
CA GLY A 110 -8.06 11.84 6.88
C GLY A 110 -6.94 10.81 6.75
N GLU A 111 -6.46 10.33 7.89
CA GLU A 111 -5.45 9.28 8.00
C GLU A 111 -5.98 8.13 8.85
N SER A 112 -5.53 6.91 8.56
CA SER A 112 -5.96 5.70 9.30
C SER A 112 -4.79 4.97 9.92
N VAL A 113 -4.73 4.99 11.24
CA VAL A 113 -3.82 4.15 12.05
C VAL A 113 -4.19 2.68 11.90
N ALA A 114 -5.50 2.39 11.85
CA ALA A 114 -6.00 1.02 11.69
C ALA A 114 -5.53 0.38 10.38
N PHE A 115 -5.60 1.11 9.25
CA PHE A 115 -5.09 0.60 7.97
C PHE A 115 -3.57 0.55 7.93
N THR A 116 -2.86 1.51 8.54
CA THR A 116 -1.40 1.43 8.69
C THR A 116 -1.02 0.12 9.39
N CYS A 117 -1.72 -0.24 10.47
CA CYS A 117 -1.51 -1.50 11.18
C CYS A 117 -1.83 -2.72 10.27
N ALA A 118 -2.94 -2.69 9.54
CA ALA A 118 -3.33 -3.78 8.64
C ALA A 118 -2.30 -4.03 7.54
N TYR A 119 -1.78 -2.98 6.92
CA TYR A 119 -0.75 -3.09 5.89
C TYR A 119 0.61 -3.53 6.45
N ALA A 120 0.96 -3.11 7.67
CA ALA A 120 2.14 -3.65 8.36
C ALA A 120 2.02 -5.16 8.57
N GLY A 121 0.84 -5.62 9.00
CA GLY A 121 0.51 -7.04 9.11
C GLY A 121 0.61 -7.78 7.77
N ASN A 122 0.07 -7.19 6.70
CA ASN A 122 0.17 -7.75 5.35
C ASN A 122 1.62 -7.87 4.90
N MET A 123 2.45 -6.84 5.07
CA MET A 123 3.87 -6.87 4.67
C MET A 123 4.63 -8.01 5.37
N ASN A 124 4.40 -8.23 6.66
CA ASN A 124 4.99 -9.36 7.37
C ASN A 124 4.50 -10.70 6.83
N ASN A 125 3.20 -10.83 6.60
CA ASN A 125 2.63 -12.07 6.06
C ASN A 125 3.07 -12.35 4.60
N ILE A 126 3.28 -11.30 3.78
CA ILE A 126 3.85 -11.45 2.43
C ILE A 126 5.30 -11.94 2.54
N ALA A 127 6.08 -11.39 3.47
CA ALA A 127 7.45 -11.83 3.73
C ALA A 127 7.49 -13.31 4.14
N ASP A 128 6.63 -13.74 5.07
CA ASP A 128 6.49 -15.16 5.46
C ASP A 128 6.12 -16.06 4.27
N CYS A 129 5.20 -15.59 3.42
CA CYS A 129 4.77 -16.30 2.22
C CYS A 129 5.93 -16.49 1.24
N LEU A 130 6.75 -15.44 1.03
CA LEU A 130 7.91 -15.49 0.14
C LEU A 130 9.04 -16.37 0.68
N GLU A 131 9.32 -16.36 1.99
CA GLU A 131 10.26 -17.29 2.63
C GLU A 131 9.80 -18.75 2.46
N ASN A 132 8.51 -19.01 2.59
CA ASN A 132 7.94 -20.34 2.36
C ASN A 132 8.04 -20.74 0.88
N LEU A 133 7.77 -19.83 -0.05
CA LEU A 133 7.95 -20.05 -1.48
C LEU A 133 9.39 -20.48 -1.80
N GLU A 134 10.37 -19.71 -1.35
CA GLU A 134 11.79 -20.04 -1.55
C GLU A 134 12.15 -21.40 -0.96
N ARG A 135 11.71 -21.68 0.25
CA ARG A 135 11.98 -22.93 0.94
C ARG A 135 11.38 -24.16 0.24
N ILE A 136 10.18 -24.03 -0.33
CA ILE A 136 9.44 -25.16 -0.94
C ILE A 136 9.85 -25.37 -2.40
N SER A 137 9.94 -24.28 -3.18
CA SER A 137 10.16 -24.34 -4.63
C SER A 137 11.62 -24.11 -5.05
N GLY A 138 12.44 -23.53 -4.19
CA GLY A 138 13.80 -23.07 -4.54
C GLY A 138 13.84 -21.78 -5.38
N ILE A 139 12.69 -21.18 -5.66
CA ILE A 139 12.60 -19.89 -6.37
C ILE A 139 13.12 -18.81 -5.42
N ASN A 140 14.21 -18.13 -5.79
CA ASN A 140 14.85 -17.10 -4.99
C ASN A 140 14.90 -15.73 -5.66
N ARG A 141 14.26 -15.58 -6.81
CA ARG A 141 14.20 -14.33 -7.60
C ARG A 141 12.84 -14.20 -8.26
N VAL A 142 12.37 -12.96 -8.41
CA VAL A 142 11.14 -12.62 -9.11
C VAL A 142 11.39 -11.45 -10.05
N GLU A 143 10.63 -11.38 -11.12
CA GLU A 143 10.61 -10.22 -12.03
C GLU A 143 9.47 -9.29 -11.63
N ILE A 144 9.73 -8.00 -11.66
CA ILE A 144 8.74 -6.95 -11.45
C ILE A 144 8.96 -5.81 -12.46
N ALA A 145 7.95 -4.99 -12.70
CA ALA A 145 8.08 -3.79 -13.54
C ALA A 145 9.23 -2.89 -13.03
N SER A 146 10.06 -2.40 -13.95
CA SER A 146 11.22 -1.57 -13.60
C SER A 146 10.83 -0.29 -12.88
N GLU A 147 9.65 0.26 -13.13
CA GLU A 147 9.11 1.44 -12.46
C GLU A 147 8.98 1.23 -10.95
N MET A 148 8.73 -0.01 -10.51
CA MET A 148 8.57 -0.36 -9.09
C MET A 148 9.88 -0.34 -8.29
N GLU A 149 11.04 -0.35 -8.93
CA GLU A 149 12.34 -0.43 -8.25
C GLU A 149 12.48 0.65 -7.15
N CYS A 150 12.03 1.87 -7.40
CA CYS A 150 12.09 2.96 -6.43
C CYS A 150 11.26 2.71 -5.16
N LEU A 151 10.23 1.87 -5.22
CA LEU A 151 9.38 1.54 -4.07
C LEU A 151 10.11 0.64 -3.04
N PHE A 152 11.21 0.00 -3.43
CA PHE A 152 12.07 -0.76 -2.52
C PHE A 152 13.12 0.11 -1.82
N SER A 153 13.07 1.43 -1.96
CA SER A 153 13.93 2.34 -1.21
C SER A 153 13.78 2.14 0.29
N CYS A 154 14.91 2.15 1.00
CA CYS A 154 15.01 1.92 2.44
C CYS A 154 15.66 3.10 3.14
N GLY A 155 15.49 3.15 4.45
CA GLY A 155 16.21 4.05 5.33
C GLY A 155 15.32 4.87 6.24
N ARG A 156 15.76 5.00 7.49
CA ARG A 156 15.00 5.66 8.56
C ARG A 156 14.66 7.13 8.22
N ASP A 157 15.57 7.85 7.61
CA ASP A 157 15.34 9.24 7.17
C ASP A 157 14.21 9.37 6.11
N LEU A 158 14.04 8.36 5.24
CA LEU A 158 12.91 8.28 4.33
C LEU A 158 11.62 7.92 5.08
N TYR A 159 11.69 6.95 5.98
CA TYR A 159 10.51 6.42 6.66
C TYR A 159 9.89 7.43 7.63
N GLU A 160 10.72 8.19 8.35
CA GLU A 160 10.29 9.22 9.30
C GLU A 160 9.74 10.49 8.63
N ASN A 161 9.95 10.65 7.32
CA ASN A 161 9.60 11.88 6.62
C ASN A 161 8.46 11.66 5.62
N ALA A 162 7.25 12.05 6.01
CA ALA A 162 6.05 11.92 5.19
C ALA A 162 6.17 12.64 3.82
N ASP A 163 6.84 13.81 3.76
CA ASP A 163 7.06 14.52 2.49
C ASP A 163 7.99 13.77 1.54
N LYS A 164 9.04 13.10 2.07
CA LYS A 164 9.91 12.26 1.26
C LYS A 164 9.18 11.05 0.72
N LYS A 165 8.35 10.42 1.55
CA LYS A 165 7.47 9.31 1.12
C LYS A 165 6.56 9.75 -0.03
N ARG A 166 5.80 10.84 0.14
CA ARG A 166 4.90 11.37 -0.89
C ARG A 166 5.63 11.77 -2.17
N LYS A 167 6.83 12.36 -2.07
CA LYS A 167 7.66 12.69 -3.25
C LYS A 167 8.13 11.46 -4.00
N LEU A 168 8.52 10.40 -3.29
CA LEU A 168 8.91 9.14 -3.91
C LEU A 168 7.72 8.52 -4.62
N LEU A 169 6.56 8.44 -3.96
CA LEU A 169 5.32 7.95 -4.57
C LEU A 169 4.97 8.75 -5.82
N GLY A 170 4.99 10.09 -5.73
CA GLY A 170 4.75 10.98 -6.88
C GLY A 170 5.75 10.80 -8.03
N SER A 171 6.98 10.37 -7.73
CA SER A 171 7.96 10.03 -8.77
C SER A 171 7.63 8.71 -9.46
N TYR A 172 7.15 7.72 -8.70
CA TYR A 172 6.65 6.45 -9.23
C TYR A 172 5.44 6.69 -10.14
N THR A 173 4.43 7.42 -9.64
CA THR A 173 3.18 7.62 -10.38
C THR A 173 3.37 8.39 -11.67
N LYS A 174 4.31 9.34 -11.72
CA LYS A 174 4.68 10.05 -12.96
C LYS A 174 5.23 9.09 -14.02
N LYS A 175 6.00 8.08 -13.63
CA LYS A 175 6.50 7.07 -14.57
C LYS A 175 5.39 6.19 -15.13
N CYS A 176 4.33 5.98 -14.36
CA CYS A 176 3.21 5.12 -14.71
C CYS A 176 1.97 5.90 -15.19
N ALA A 177 2.06 7.23 -15.37
CA ALA A 177 0.91 8.09 -15.63
C ALA A 177 0.13 7.70 -16.90
N HIS A 178 0.82 7.38 -17.98
CA HIS A 178 0.20 6.92 -19.23
C HIS A 178 0.63 5.50 -19.57
N ASN A 179 1.69 5.33 -20.34
CA ASN A 179 2.28 4.02 -20.64
C ASN A 179 3.47 3.78 -19.70
N ILE A 180 3.74 2.51 -19.42
CA ILE A 180 4.98 2.10 -18.75
C ILE A 180 6.00 1.60 -19.77
N SER A 181 7.27 1.49 -19.40
CA SER A 181 8.34 1.05 -20.31
C SER A 181 8.10 -0.36 -20.84
N GLY A 182 7.60 -1.25 -20.01
CA GLY A 182 7.53 -2.68 -20.26
C GLY A 182 8.81 -3.42 -19.85
N ASP A 183 9.83 -2.70 -19.41
CA ASP A 183 11.04 -3.31 -18.88
C ASP A 183 10.80 -3.92 -17.49
N THR A 184 11.50 -4.99 -17.20
CA THR A 184 11.46 -5.65 -15.90
C THR A 184 12.82 -5.64 -15.21
N VAL A 185 12.81 -5.70 -13.90
CA VAL A 185 13.99 -5.92 -13.06
C VAL A 185 13.84 -7.21 -12.26
N ILE A 186 14.95 -7.90 -12.06
CA ILE A 186 14.99 -9.11 -11.25
C ILE A 186 15.37 -8.71 -9.83
N VAL A 187 14.52 -9.03 -8.87
CA VAL A 187 14.75 -8.78 -7.44
C VAL A 187 14.86 -10.11 -6.69
N ARG A 188 15.76 -10.19 -5.74
CA ARG A 188 15.92 -11.37 -4.90
C ARG A 188 14.82 -11.41 -3.83
N ILE A 189 14.34 -12.61 -3.54
CA ILE A 189 13.30 -12.79 -2.51
C ILE A 189 13.78 -12.31 -1.14
N ASP A 190 15.02 -12.60 -0.74
CA ASP A 190 15.57 -12.15 0.54
C ASP A 190 15.69 -10.62 0.66
N GLU A 191 15.88 -9.90 -0.46
CA GLU A 191 15.86 -8.44 -0.50
C GLU A 191 14.44 -7.89 -0.33
N ILE A 192 13.45 -8.51 -0.98
CA ILE A 192 12.03 -8.16 -0.82
C ILE A 192 11.60 -8.40 0.63
N VAL A 193 11.88 -9.58 1.17
CA VAL A 193 11.54 -9.95 2.55
C VAL A 193 12.09 -8.95 3.55
N ARG A 194 13.39 -8.65 3.46
CA ARG A 194 14.03 -7.66 4.33
C ARG A 194 13.34 -6.29 4.22
N ASN A 195 13.09 -5.83 3.01
CA ASN A 195 12.45 -4.54 2.75
C ASN A 195 11.05 -4.45 3.36
N LEU A 196 10.23 -5.49 3.18
CA LEU A 196 8.87 -5.54 3.72
C LEU A 196 8.88 -5.55 5.25
N ARG A 197 9.76 -6.35 5.88
CA ARG A 197 9.89 -6.41 7.34
C ARG A 197 10.36 -5.09 7.92
N GLU A 198 11.38 -4.45 7.34
CA GLU A 198 11.86 -3.13 7.79
C GLU A 198 10.75 -2.08 7.76
N LYS A 199 9.93 -2.06 6.71
CA LYS A 199 8.78 -1.15 6.59
C LYS A 199 7.70 -1.47 7.63
N ALA A 200 7.34 -2.74 7.75
CA ALA A 200 6.33 -3.20 8.73
C ALA A 200 6.75 -2.88 10.17
N ASP A 201 7.99 -3.17 10.53
CA ASP A 201 8.54 -2.91 11.86
C ASP A 201 8.51 -1.41 12.16
N TRP A 202 8.95 -0.58 11.19
CA TRP A 202 8.91 0.86 11.33
C TRP A 202 7.47 1.39 11.55
N MET A 203 6.49 0.91 10.75
CA MET A 203 5.08 1.30 10.91
C MET A 203 4.57 0.97 12.31
N MET A 204 4.84 -0.24 12.80
CA MET A 204 4.41 -0.67 14.12
C MET A 204 5.13 0.07 15.26
N GLU A 205 6.41 0.42 15.09
CA GLU A 205 7.13 1.27 16.02
C GLU A 205 6.54 2.68 16.08
N ASN A 206 6.22 3.27 14.90
CA ASN A 206 5.61 4.58 14.78
C ASN A 206 4.26 4.63 15.50
N ILE A 207 3.38 3.65 15.25
CA ILE A 207 2.08 3.54 15.91
C ILE A 207 2.24 3.43 17.43
N ARG A 208 3.09 2.53 17.93
CA ARG A 208 3.29 2.36 19.37
C ARG A 208 3.81 3.62 20.06
N LYS A 209 4.63 4.39 19.37
CA LYS A 209 5.25 5.60 19.91
C LYS A 209 4.32 6.80 19.90
N ASN A 210 3.54 6.97 18.84
CA ASN A 210 2.84 8.22 18.56
C ASN A 210 1.32 8.12 18.79
N GLU A 211 0.74 6.92 18.67
CA GLU A 211 -0.71 6.75 18.62
C GLU A 211 -1.30 6.21 19.94
N TRP A 212 -0.46 5.95 20.94
CA TRP A 212 -0.93 5.47 22.24
C TRP A 212 -1.53 6.61 23.05
N ILE A 213 -2.80 6.47 23.43
CA ILE A 213 -3.58 7.40 24.23
C ILE A 213 -3.78 6.80 25.63
N THR A 214 -3.48 7.55 26.68
CA THR A 214 -3.69 7.14 28.07
C THR A 214 -4.01 8.34 28.95
N ASP A 215 -4.83 8.14 29.98
CA ASP A 215 -5.10 9.10 31.05
C ASP A 215 -4.27 8.83 32.32
N GLY A 216 -3.28 7.95 32.21
CA GLY A 216 -2.43 7.49 33.31
C GLY A 216 -2.83 6.13 33.90
N GLY A 217 -3.88 5.51 33.36
CA GLY A 217 -4.31 4.14 33.62
C GLY A 217 -4.10 3.24 32.40
N ASP A 218 -5.14 2.48 32.06
CA ASP A 218 -5.20 1.73 30.81
C ASP A 218 -5.24 2.71 29.63
N GLY A 219 -4.86 2.23 28.43
CA GLY A 219 -4.83 3.06 27.24
C GLY A 219 -5.32 2.30 26.01
N TRP A 220 -5.44 3.03 24.90
CA TRP A 220 -5.80 2.50 23.59
C TRP A 220 -5.05 3.26 22.50
N PHE A 221 -5.11 2.78 21.28
CA PHE A 221 -4.52 3.48 20.15
C PHE A 221 -5.54 4.39 19.48
N ASN A 222 -5.11 5.58 19.02
CA ASN A 222 -5.89 6.37 18.10
C ASN A 222 -6.15 5.55 16.83
N GLY A 223 -7.37 5.58 16.30
CA GLY A 223 -7.74 4.86 15.09
C GLY A 223 -7.60 5.70 13.83
N TYR A 224 -7.86 7.01 13.94
CA TYR A 224 -7.96 7.90 12.78
C TYR A 224 -7.58 9.34 13.11
N TYR A 225 -7.20 10.10 12.07
CA TYR A 225 -7.13 11.55 12.08
C TYR A 225 -8.19 12.13 11.16
N ASP A 226 -8.82 13.23 11.59
CA ASP A 226 -9.82 13.95 10.82
C ASP A 226 -9.18 14.84 9.73
N ASP A 227 -10.01 15.53 8.92
CA ASP A 227 -9.56 16.46 7.87
C ASP A 227 -8.83 17.69 8.41
N HIS A 228 -9.01 18.00 9.69
CA HIS A 228 -8.29 19.04 10.42
C HIS A 228 -7.03 18.53 11.14
N LYS A 229 -6.66 17.26 10.90
CA LYS A 229 -5.47 16.61 11.46
C LYS A 229 -5.51 16.41 12.98
N ASN A 230 -6.71 16.38 13.55
CA ASN A 230 -6.90 16.04 14.94
C ASN A 230 -7.11 14.53 15.09
N PRO A 231 -6.58 13.91 16.15
CA PRO A 231 -6.91 12.52 16.45
C PRO A 231 -8.41 12.41 16.76
N VAL A 232 -9.04 11.38 16.22
CA VAL A 232 -10.48 11.15 16.45
C VAL A 232 -10.72 10.69 17.87
N GLU A 233 -9.85 9.85 18.40
CA GLU A 233 -9.85 9.47 19.82
C GLU A 233 -8.87 10.34 20.60
N CYS A 234 -9.28 10.77 21.78
CA CYS A 234 -8.41 11.55 22.68
C CYS A 234 -8.89 11.52 24.14
N CYS A 235 -7.98 11.89 25.04
CA CYS A 235 -8.30 12.25 26.43
C CYS A 235 -8.24 13.77 26.58
N GLU A 236 -9.35 14.40 26.86
CA GLU A 236 -9.42 15.83 27.18
C GLU A 236 -9.92 16.01 28.60
N LYS A 237 -9.02 16.45 29.49
CA LYS A 237 -9.23 16.80 30.90
C LYS A 237 -10.14 15.87 31.72
N ASP A 238 -11.39 15.72 31.40
CA ASP A 238 -12.37 14.87 32.08
C ASP A 238 -13.25 14.07 31.09
N ARG A 239 -12.87 13.99 29.83
CA ARG A 239 -13.62 13.28 28.80
C ARG A 239 -12.71 12.42 27.94
N VAL A 240 -13.08 11.16 27.83
CA VAL A 240 -12.54 10.26 26.83
C VAL A 240 -13.43 10.38 25.61
N ARG A 241 -12.83 10.72 24.44
CA ARG A 241 -13.49 10.63 23.16
C ARG A 241 -13.01 9.36 22.48
N MET A 242 -13.93 8.47 22.18
CA MET A 242 -13.72 7.25 21.40
C MET A 242 -14.72 7.25 20.24
N MET A 243 -14.32 6.68 19.11
CA MET A 243 -15.19 6.46 17.97
C MET A 243 -16.05 5.24 18.15
#